data_8378cd4ad5e98ff491b37370905e97ed
#
_entry.id   8378cd4ad5e98ff491b37370905e97ed
#
_cell.length_a   1.000
_cell.length_b   1.000
_cell.length_c   1.000
_cell.angle_alpha   90.00
_cell.angle_beta   90.00
_cell.angle_gamma   90.00
#
_symmetry.space_group_name_H-M   'P 1'
#
loop_
_entity.id
_entity.type
_entity.pdbx_description
1 polymer ?
#
loop_
_entity_poly.entity_id
_entity_poly.type
_entity_poly.pdbx_seq_one_letter_code
_entity_poly.pdbx_strand_id
1 'polypeptide(L)'
;RFAGRCGIGLDAALCHNLLCCPVGNQMTRLHLTKILRFGIGLKQLFLAKPTKGYILLDGTQKVEFNHIYFITFMVRREEKKKKNGGILNDDGKMTVYVGNSARKTKMIPILRDLVMGVRRKERGIRVFECSEAEIHLARPLAVHVDGESCMCQENLAVRCIPKRMRVIGS
;
A
#
# COMPACT_ATOMS: atom_id res chain seq x y z
N ARG A 1 13.01 6.00 -6.26
CA ARG A 1 13.20 6.15 -4.79
C ARG A 1 11.94 6.73 -4.20
N PHE A 2 11.56 6.33 -2.99
CA PHE A 2 10.39 6.87 -2.29
C PHE A 2 10.73 7.12 -0.81
N ALA A 3 10.01 8.06 -0.23
CA ALA A 3 10.21 8.47 1.16
C ALA A 3 9.06 8.05 2.09
N GLY A 4 7.90 7.80 1.55
CA GLY A 4 6.69 7.49 2.30
C GLY A 4 6.13 6.12 2.02
N ARG A 5 5.64 5.91 0.80
CA ARG A 5 4.85 4.74 0.45
C ARG A 5 5.07 4.28 -0.99
N CYS A 6 5.24 2.98 -1.18
CA CYS A 6 5.14 2.34 -2.48
C CYS A 6 3.99 1.33 -2.45
N GLY A 7 3.10 1.38 -3.42
CA GLY A 7 1.93 0.50 -3.49
C GLY A 7 1.85 -0.20 -4.84
N ILE A 8 1.39 -1.45 -4.81
CA ILE A 8 1.26 -2.34 -5.96
C ILE A 8 -0.17 -2.86 -6.03
N GLY A 9 -0.70 -2.99 -7.24
CA GLY A 9 -2.01 -3.57 -7.50
C GLY A 9 -3.17 -2.63 -7.17
N LEU A 10 -4.13 -3.08 -6.36
CA LEU A 10 -5.33 -2.29 -6.02
C LEU A 10 -4.98 -0.94 -5.39
N ASP A 11 -3.93 -0.88 -4.59
CA ASP A 11 -3.44 0.35 -3.97
C ASP A 11 -2.98 1.37 -5.03
N ALA A 12 -2.23 0.92 -6.03
CA ALA A 12 -1.79 1.75 -7.14
C ALA A 12 -2.97 2.19 -8.02
N ALA A 13 -3.90 1.29 -8.31
CA ALA A 13 -5.10 1.60 -9.10
C ALA A 13 -5.98 2.65 -8.41
N LEU A 14 -6.10 2.60 -7.08
CA LEU A 14 -6.80 3.62 -6.29
C LEU A 14 -6.11 4.97 -6.37
N CYS A 15 -4.79 4.99 -6.18
CA CYS A 15 -4.00 6.21 -6.23
C CYS A 15 -4.13 6.90 -7.60
N HIS A 16 -3.96 6.15 -8.68
CA HIS A 16 -4.10 6.65 -10.05
C HIS A 16 -5.50 7.22 -10.33
N ASN A 17 -6.56 6.47 -9.99
CA ASN A 17 -7.93 6.92 -10.24
C ASN A 17 -8.31 8.15 -9.41
N LEU A 18 -7.78 8.29 -8.21
CA LEU A 18 -8.03 9.47 -7.38
C LEU A 18 -7.30 10.71 -7.91
N LEU A 19 -6.10 10.54 -8.50
CA LEU A 19 -5.35 11.64 -9.12
C LEU A 19 -5.98 12.08 -10.44
N CYS A 20 -6.51 11.14 -11.23
CA CYS A 20 -7.15 11.42 -12.51
C CYS A 20 -8.61 11.91 -12.39
N CYS A 21 -9.19 11.95 -11.17
CA CYS A 21 -10.58 12.35 -10.98
C CYS A 21 -10.68 13.88 -10.84
N PRO A 22 -11.22 14.60 -11.85
CA PRO A 22 -11.28 16.07 -11.84
C PRO A 22 -12.18 16.64 -10.73
N VAL A 23 -13.05 15.81 -10.16
CA VAL A 23 -14.01 16.18 -9.10
C VAL A 23 -13.33 16.32 -7.73
N GLY A 24 -12.11 15.77 -7.57
CA GLY A 24 -11.39 15.75 -6.29
C GLY A 24 -11.07 17.14 -5.73
N ASN A 25 -10.82 18.13 -6.58
CA ASN A 25 -10.38 19.45 -6.14
C ASN A 25 -11.52 20.36 -5.64
N GLN A 26 -12.75 20.16 -6.10
CA GLN A 26 -13.90 20.97 -5.67
C GLN A 26 -14.65 20.37 -4.47
N MET A 27 -14.60 19.05 -4.28
CA MET A 27 -15.32 18.34 -3.22
C MET A 27 -14.53 18.18 -1.92
N THR A 28 -13.33 18.72 -1.80
CA THR A 28 -12.50 18.65 -0.58
C THR A 28 -13.14 19.29 0.66
N ARG A 29 -14.16 20.11 0.48
CA ARG A 29 -14.88 20.78 1.59
C ARG A 29 -16.03 19.96 2.20
N LEU A 30 -16.44 18.86 1.59
CA LEU A 30 -17.58 18.07 2.03
C LEU A 30 -17.15 16.63 2.33
N HIS A 31 -17.71 16.03 3.38
CA HIS A 31 -17.51 14.61 3.73
C HIS A 31 -17.82 13.61 2.59
N LEU A 32 -18.38 14.09 1.48
CA LEU A 32 -18.64 13.33 0.25
C LEU A 32 -17.38 12.74 -0.39
N THR A 33 -16.20 13.32 -0.16
CA THR A 33 -14.94 12.84 -0.74
C THR A 33 -14.60 11.42 -0.30
N LYS A 34 -14.92 11.07 0.94
CA LYS A 34 -14.67 9.72 1.47
C LYS A 34 -15.61 8.70 0.83
N ILE A 35 -16.87 9.07 0.61
CA ILE A 35 -17.87 8.20 -0.03
C ILE A 35 -17.50 7.98 -1.50
N LEU A 36 -17.10 9.03 -2.21
CA LEU A 36 -16.65 8.94 -3.60
C LEU A 36 -15.39 8.05 -3.72
N ARG A 37 -14.40 8.27 -2.86
CA ARG A 37 -13.19 7.44 -2.79
C ARG A 37 -13.52 5.98 -2.52
N PHE A 38 -14.46 5.72 -1.62
CA PHE A 38 -14.91 4.36 -1.32
C PHE A 38 -15.61 3.73 -2.53
N GLY A 39 -16.48 4.47 -3.22
CA GLY A 39 -17.17 4.02 -4.44
C GLY A 39 -16.19 3.67 -5.57
N ILE A 40 -15.20 4.54 -5.83
CA ILE A 40 -14.12 4.28 -6.80
C ILE A 40 -13.33 3.03 -6.39
N GLY A 41 -12.98 2.93 -5.12
CA GLY A 41 -12.27 1.78 -4.58
C GLY A 41 -13.05 0.48 -4.72
N LEU A 42 -14.35 0.51 -4.47
CA LEU A 42 -15.22 -0.64 -4.63
C LEU A 42 -15.29 -1.09 -6.09
N LYS A 43 -15.46 -0.14 -7.03
CA LYS A 43 -15.39 -0.43 -8.47
C LYS A 43 -14.06 -1.09 -8.83
N GLN A 44 -12.94 -0.55 -8.39
CA GLN A 44 -11.61 -1.11 -8.65
C GLN A 44 -11.43 -2.49 -8.03
N LEU A 45 -11.93 -2.73 -6.83
CA LEU A 45 -11.89 -4.04 -6.18
C LEU A 45 -12.67 -5.10 -6.99
N PHE A 46 -13.85 -4.74 -7.52
CA PHE A 46 -14.62 -5.68 -8.34
C PHE A 46 -13.97 -5.95 -9.70
N LEU A 47 -13.32 -4.97 -10.30
CA LEU A 47 -12.56 -5.12 -11.54
C LEU A 47 -11.21 -5.83 -11.31
N ALA A 48 -10.64 -5.72 -10.12
CA ALA A 48 -9.36 -6.31 -9.79
C ALA A 48 -9.42 -7.84 -9.91
N LYS A 49 -8.43 -8.39 -10.60
CA LYS A 49 -8.18 -9.83 -10.63
C LYS A 49 -7.00 -10.10 -9.69
N PRO A 50 -7.15 -10.93 -8.64
CA PRO A 50 -6.02 -11.28 -7.79
C PRO A 50 -4.96 -12.02 -8.59
N THR A 51 -3.69 -11.87 -8.20
CA THR A 51 -2.58 -12.60 -8.81
C THR A 51 -1.93 -13.53 -7.82
N LYS A 52 -1.24 -14.55 -8.33
CA LYS A 52 -0.34 -15.39 -7.56
C LYS A 52 1.04 -14.75 -7.54
N GLY A 53 1.82 -15.06 -6.53
CA GLY A 53 3.18 -14.60 -6.45
C GLY A 53 3.82 -14.96 -5.13
N TYR A 54 5.07 -14.57 -4.97
CA TYR A 54 5.81 -14.72 -3.73
C TYR A 54 6.61 -13.45 -3.43
N ILE A 55 6.91 -13.30 -2.17
CA ILE A 55 7.78 -12.24 -1.66
C ILE A 55 8.92 -12.92 -0.93
N LEU A 56 10.13 -12.54 -1.30
CA LEU A 56 11.36 -12.94 -0.60
C LEU A 56 11.77 -11.77 0.31
N LEU A 57 11.75 -12.00 1.62
CA LEU A 57 12.09 -11.01 2.64
C LEU A 57 13.53 -11.26 3.12
N ASP A 58 14.36 -10.22 3.10
CA ASP A 58 15.75 -10.21 3.54
C ASP A 58 16.58 -11.38 2.95
N GLY A 59 16.26 -11.81 1.71
CA GLY A 59 16.93 -12.89 1.00
C GLY A 59 16.74 -14.31 1.58
N THR A 60 16.03 -14.45 2.69
CA THR A 60 15.92 -15.72 3.43
C THR A 60 14.52 -16.26 3.57
N GLN A 61 13.53 -15.39 3.78
CA GLN A 61 12.16 -15.81 4.04
C GLN A 61 11.29 -15.68 2.78
N LYS A 62 11.00 -16.78 2.12
CA LYS A 62 10.05 -16.84 1.01
C LYS A 62 8.63 -17.03 1.53
N VAL A 63 7.73 -16.14 1.14
CA VAL A 63 6.30 -16.21 1.48
C VAL A 63 5.47 -16.24 0.20
N GLU A 64 4.72 -17.31 -0.02
CA GLU A 64 3.88 -17.50 -1.19
C GLU A 64 2.43 -17.08 -0.93
N PHE A 65 1.79 -16.53 -1.95
CA PHE A 65 0.43 -16.04 -1.93
C PHE A 65 -0.33 -16.47 -3.19
N ASN A 66 -1.56 -16.90 -3.02
CA ASN A 66 -2.41 -17.34 -4.14
C ASN A 66 -3.35 -16.26 -4.65
N HIS A 67 -3.65 -15.23 -3.83
CA HIS A 67 -4.67 -14.22 -4.15
C HIS A 67 -4.24 -12.83 -3.68
N ILE A 68 -3.20 -12.28 -4.29
CA ILE A 68 -2.69 -10.93 -3.98
C ILE A 68 -3.58 -9.91 -4.66
N TYR A 69 -4.17 -8.99 -3.89
CA TYR A 69 -4.88 -7.80 -4.38
C TYR A 69 -4.00 -6.57 -4.36
N PHE A 70 -3.21 -6.42 -3.30
CA PHE A 70 -2.28 -5.31 -3.17
C PHE A 70 -1.09 -5.69 -2.29
N ILE A 71 0.02 -5.00 -2.52
CA ILE A 71 1.18 -4.98 -1.65
C ILE A 71 1.51 -3.51 -1.40
N THR A 72 1.73 -3.13 -0.14
CA THR A 72 2.09 -1.76 0.23
C THR A 72 3.31 -1.76 1.11
N PHE A 73 4.33 -1.04 0.70
CA PHE A 73 5.55 -0.78 1.45
C PHE A 73 5.46 0.57 2.12
N MET A 74 5.82 0.62 3.40
CA MET A 74 5.85 1.85 4.17
C MET A 74 7.15 1.95 4.94
N VAL A 75 7.84 3.06 4.76
CA VAL A 75 9.06 3.37 5.50
C VAL A 75 8.75 3.82 6.92
N ARG A 76 7.52 4.29 7.18
CA ARG A 76 7.09 4.81 8.46
C ARG A 76 6.30 3.77 9.23
N ARG A 77 6.79 3.38 10.42
CA ARG A 77 6.00 2.59 11.36
C ARG A 77 4.94 3.49 11.99
N GLU A 78 3.66 3.21 11.76
CA GLU A 78 2.60 3.81 12.55
C GLU A 78 2.54 3.12 13.92
N GLU A 79 3.35 3.56 14.85
CA GLU A 79 3.04 3.29 16.24
C GLU A 79 1.81 4.10 16.67
N LYS A 80 0.93 3.43 17.42
CA LYS A 80 -0.25 4.03 18.05
C LYS A 80 0.11 5.42 18.56
N LYS A 81 -0.68 6.42 18.18
CA LYS A 81 -0.61 7.82 18.64
C LYS A 81 -0.14 7.93 20.08
N LYS A 82 1.14 7.99 20.32
CA LYS A 82 1.68 8.73 21.46
C LYS A 82 1.73 10.19 21.05
N LYS A 83 1.29 11.06 21.90
CA LYS A 83 1.03 12.49 21.72
C LYS A 83 2.23 13.35 21.23
N ASN A 84 3.35 12.77 20.89
CA ASN A 84 4.54 13.46 20.43
C ASN A 84 5.02 12.85 19.11
N GLY A 85 5.10 13.69 18.10
CA GLY A 85 5.65 13.55 16.75
C GLY A 85 6.07 12.16 16.30
N GLY A 86 5.51 11.68 15.19
CA GLY A 86 5.85 10.37 14.66
C GLY A 86 7.35 10.19 14.48
N ILE A 87 7.92 9.26 15.22
CA ILE A 87 9.33 8.88 15.11
C ILE A 87 9.51 8.23 13.72
N LEU A 88 10.35 8.83 12.90
CA LEU A 88 10.89 8.19 11.71
C LEU A 88 11.66 6.96 12.18
N ASN A 89 11.28 5.79 11.68
CA ASN A 89 11.99 4.56 11.99
C ASN A 89 13.38 4.64 11.36
N ASP A 90 14.40 4.80 12.15
CA ASP A 90 15.81 4.91 11.72
C ASP A 90 16.53 3.55 11.75
N ASP A 91 15.76 2.46 11.97
CA ASP A 91 16.28 1.10 12.10
C ASP A 91 16.55 0.40 10.75
N GLY A 92 16.34 1.12 9.63
CA GLY A 92 16.56 0.57 8.29
C GLY A 92 15.54 -0.50 7.88
N LYS A 93 14.39 -0.57 8.57
CA LYS A 93 13.32 -1.51 8.24
C LYS A 93 12.11 -0.80 7.62
N MET A 94 11.43 -1.50 6.77
CA MET A 94 10.15 -1.10 6.20
C MET A 94 9.07 -2.09 6.61
N THR A 95 7.82 -1.60 6.66
CA THR A 95 6.66 -2.46 6.90
C THR A 95 5.99 -2.79 5.58
N VAL A 96 5.75 -4.07 5.35
CA VAL A 96 5.10 -4.61 4.15
C VAL A 96 3.71 -5.11 4.52
N TYR A 97 2.70 -4.56 3.89
CA TYR A 97 1.30 -4.98 4.02
C TYR A 97 0.89 -5.73 2.77
N VAL A 98 0.43 -6.96 2.91
CA VAL A 98 -0.04 -7.79 1.79
C VAL A 98 -1.51 -8.12 1.98
N GLY A 99 -2.34 -7.61 1.08
CA GLY A 99 -3.75 -7.96 1.01
C GLY A 99 -3.94 -9.24 0.22
N ASN A 100 -4.21 -10.34 0.94
CA ASN A 100 -4.39 -11.67 0.37
C ASN A 100 -5.71 -12.27 0.84
N SER A 101 -6.63 -12.54 -0.09
CA SER A 101 -7.92 -13.17 0.23
C SER A 101 -8.49 -13.93 -0.96
N ALA A 102 -9.03 -15.11 -0.72
CA ALA A 102 -9.74 -15.89 -1.74
C ALA A 102 -11.08 -15.24 -2.16
N ARG A 103 -11.71 -14.45 -1.27
CA ARG A 103 -13.01 -13.82 -1.52
C ARG A 103 -12.87 -12.29 -1.56
N LYS A 104 -13.36 -11.66 -2.64
CA LYS A 104 -13.37 -10.19 -2.82
C LYS A 104 -14.11 -9.46 -1.68
N THR A 105 -15.21 -10.06 -1.19
CA THR A 105 -16.04 -9.48 -0.13
C THR A 105 -15.26 -9.24 1.16
N LYS A 106 -14.26 -10.08 1.47
CA LYS A 106 -13.38 -9.89 2.63
C LYS A 106 -12.41 -8.71 2.49
N MET A 107 -12.25 -8.19 1.27
CA MET A 107 -11.43 -7.00 1.00
C MET A 107 -12.21 -5.69 1.20
N ILE A 108 -13.56 -5.74 1.27
CA ILE A 108 -14.40 -4.53 1.42
C ILE A 108 -14.12 -3.77 2.72
N PRO A 109 -14.10 -4.41 3.91
CA PRO A 109 -13.75 -3.70 5.15
C PRO A 109 -12.33 -3.14 5.12
N ILE A 110 -11.38 -3.87 4.52
CA ILE A 110 -9.99 -3.41 4.36
C ILE A 110 -9.95 -2.15 3.48
N LEU A 111 -10.68 -2.16 2.37
CA LEU A 111 -10.80 -1.01 1.48
C LEU A 111 -11.42 0.19 2.21
N ARG A 112 -12.49 -0.04 2.99
CA ARG A 112 -13.11 1.01 3.79
C ARG A 112 -12.12 1.63 4.75
N ASP A 113 -11.37 0.81 5.48
CA ASP A 113 -10.41 1.29 6.46
C ASP A 113 -9.23 2.00 5.81
N LEU A 114 -8.80 1.55 4.62
CA LEU A 114 -7.79 2.23 3.80
C LEU A 114 -8.26 3.64 3.38
N VAL A 115 -9.50 3.77 2.93
CA VAL A 115 -10.10 5.05 2.51
C VAL A 115 -10.36 5.98 3.69
N MET A 116 -10.79 5.44 4.82
CA MET A 116 -11.05 6.20 6.05
C MET A 116 -9.78 6.58 6.81
N GLY A 117 -8.61 6.04 6.41
CA GLY A 117 -7.35 6.26 7.10
C GLY A 117 -7.27 5.54 8.45
N VAL A 118 -8.14 4.55 8.67
CA VAL A 118 -8.15 3.71 9.88
C VAL A 118 -7.40 2.43 9.56
N ARG A 119 -6.35 2.15 10.30
CA ARG A 119 -5.61 0.90 10.13
C ARG A 119 -5.93 -0.05 11.27
N ARG A 120 -6.63 -1.10 10.95
CA ARG A 120 -6.89 -2.21 11.86
C ARG A 120 -6.12 -3.44 11.36
N LYS A 121 -5.69 -4.30 12.29
CA LYS A 121 -5.24 -5.65 11.95
C LYS A 121 -6.45 -6.45 11.50
N GLU A 122 -6.74 -6.40 10.22
CA GLU A 122 -7.91 -7.09 9.64
C GLU A 122 -7.53 -8.50 9.18
N ARG A 123 -8.49 -9.42 9.26
CA ARG A 123 -8.36 -10.76 8.64
C ARG A 123 -8.21 -10.59 7.12
N GLY A 124 -7.10 -11.03 6.56
CA GLY A 124 -6.79 -10.91 5.12
C GLY A 124 -5.66 -9.95 4.79
N ILE A 125 -5.08 -9.26 5.80
CA ILE A 125 -3.83 -8.53 5.65
C ILE A 125 -2.74 -9.29 6.41
N ARG A 126 -1.65 -9.62 5.72
CA ARG A 126 -0.41 -10.05 6.35
C ARG A 126 0.54 -8.87 6.43
N VAL A 127 1.23 -8.76 7.54
CA VAL A 127 2.17 -7.66 7.83
C VAL A 127 3.53 -8.27 8.12
N PHE A 128 4.55 -7.75 7.45
CA PHE A 128 5.94 -8.15 7.61
C PHE A 128 6.80 -6.92 7.87
N GLU A 129 7.92 -7.12 8.51
CA GLU A 129 8.98 -6.11 8.66
C GLU A 129 10.25 -6.68 8.04
N CYS A 130 10.89 -5.92 7.15
CA CYS A 130 12.12 -6.32 6.48
C CYS A 130 12.94 -5.10 6.06
N SER A 131 14.21 -5.31 5.77
CA SER A 131 15.10 -4.29 5.19
C SER A 131 15.08 -4.33 3.66
N GLU A 132 14.85 -5.51 3.10
CA GLU A 132 14.80 -5.76 1.67
C GLU A 132 13.66 -6.73 1.33
N ALA A 133 12.98 -6.50 0.22
CA ALA A 133 11.95 -7.39 -0.28
C ALA A 133 12.05 -7.53 -1.80
N GLU A 134 12.06 -8.74 -2.29
CA GLU A 134 11.92 -9.06 -3.71
C GLU A 134 10.53 -9.65 -3.94
N ILE A 135 9.83 -9.12 -4.95
CA ILE A 135 8.47 -9.50 -5.28
C ILE A 135 8.47 -10.10 -6.67
N HIS A 136 7.84 -11.26 -6.79
CA HIS A 136 7.63 -11.96 -8.04
C HIS A 136 6.14 -12.27 -8.20
N LEU A 137 5.53 -11.70 -9.23
CA LEU A 137 4.10 -11.84 -9.52
C LEU A 137 3.90 -12.65 -10.79
N ALA A 138 2.85 -13.46 -10.84
CA ALA A 138 2.50 -14.24 -12.02
C ALA A 138 1.97 -13.38 -13.20
N ARG A 139 1.72 -12.09 -12.96
CA ARG A 139 1.34 -11.09 -13.97
C ARG A 139 1.66 -9.69 -13.50
N PRO A 140 1.89 -8.74 -14.43
CA PRO A 140 2.21 -7.38 -14.06
C PRO A 140 1.05 -6.70 -13.34
N LEU A 141 1.37 -5.98 -12.27
CA LEU A 141 0.45 -5.11 -11.56
C LEU A 141 0.93 -3.66 -11.62
N ALA A 142 -0.02 -2.74 -11.58
CA ALA A 142 0.28 -1.32 -11.49
C ALA A 142 1.06 -1.01 -10.21
N VAL A 143 2.00 -0.09 -10.31
CA VAL A 143 2.83 0.37 -9.20
C VAL A 143 2.68 1.87 -9.05
N HIS A 144 2.67 2.36 -7.82
CA HIS A 144 2.82 3.78 -7.52
C HIS A 144 3.88 3.99 -6.43
N VAL A 145 4.52 5.14 -6.48
CA VAL A 145 5.56 5.56 -5.55
C VAL A 145 5.25 6.97 -5.07
N ASP A 146 4.99 7.14 -3.77
CA ASP A 146 4.61 8.41 -3.14
C ASP A 146 3.46 9.17 -3.83
N GLY A 147 2.55 8.43 -4.50
CA GLY A 147 1.42 8.98 -5.23
C GLY A 147 1.64 9.10 -6.74
N GLU A 148 2.87 8.99 -7.24
CA GLU A 148 3.17 8.99 -8.66
C GLU A 148 2.97 7.60 -9.27
N SER A 149 2.29 7.53 -10.40
CA SER A 149 2.05 6.28 -11.10
C SER A 149 3.31 5.83 -11.82
N CYS A 150 3.71 4.60 -11.57
CA CYS A 150 4.78 3.91 -12.28
C CYS A 150 4.20 2.90 -13.27
N MET A 151 5.05 2.34 -14.14
CA MET A 151 4.62 1.26 -15.05
C MET A 151 4.22 0.00 -14.29
N CYS A 152 3.41 -0.86 -14.95
CA CYS A 152 3.12 -2.18 -14.43
C CYS A 152 4.38 -3.04 -14.36
N GLN A 153 4.57 -3.76 -13.28
CA GLN A 153 5.74 -4.59 -13.04
C GLN A 153 5.33 -5.99 -12.55
N GLU A 154 6.09 -6.99 -12.95
CA GLU A 154 5.98 -8.38 -12.46
C GLU A 154 7.00 -8.66 -11.36
N ASN A 155 8.20 -8.08 -11.51
CA ASN A 155 9.32 -8.27 -10.61
C ASN A 155 9.75 -6.93 -10.05
N LEU A 156 9.79 -6.82 -8.73
CA LEU A 156 10.26 -5.62 -8.04
C LEU A 156 11.19 -5.99 -6.89
N ALA A 157 12.27 -5.21 -6.77
CA ALA A 157 13.10 -5.22 -5.59
C ALA A 157 12.93 -3.87 -4.85
N VAL A 158 12.64 -3.94 -3.57
CA VAL A 158 12.46 -2.77 -2.69
C VAL A 158 13.41 -2.90 -1.52
N ARG A 159 14.24 -1.89 -1.31
CA ARG A 159 15.23 -1.87 -0.24
C ARG A 159 15.12 -0.60 0.58
N CYS A 160 15.11 -0.73 1.89
CA CYS A 160 15.18 0.39 2.81
C CYS A 160 16.64 0.88 2.91
N ILE A 161 16.84 2.20 2.74
CA ILE A 161 18.17 2.82 2.90
C ILE A 161 18.07 3.76 4.10
N PRO A 162 18.63 3.37 5.26
CA PRO A 162 18.56 4.19 6.47
C PRO A 162 19.34 5.50 6.31
N LYS A 163 18.97 6.51 7.10
CA LYS A 163 19.71 7.79 7.28
C LYS A 163 19.97 8.62 6.00
N ARG A 164 19.21 8.40 4.93
CA ARG A 164 19.37 9.12 3.65
C ARG A 164 18.59 10.44 3.56
N MET A 165 17.61 10.66 4.44
CA MET A 165 16.83 11.89 4.48
C MET A 165 17.00 12.62 5.82
N ARG A 166 17.36 13.87 5.73
CA ARG A 166 17.26 14.81 6.86
C ARG A 166 15.98 15.62 6.67
N VAL A 167 15.05 15.53 7.59
CA VAL A 167 13.85 16.37 7.64
C VAL A 167 14.14 17.47 8.65
N ILE A 168 14.11 18.72 8.19
CA ILE A 168 14.20 19.88 9.08
C ILE A 168 12.77 20.10 9.59
N GLY A 169 12.54 19.83 10.86
CA GLY A 169 11.30 20.18 11.53
C GLY A 169 11.35 21.63 11.99
N SER A 170 10.29 22.37 11.71
CA SER A 170 10.00 23.67 12.30
C SER A 170 9.30 23.50 13.63
#